data_af268a5bda6cf703f7e6cfb6fdc2e6a2
#
_entry.id   af268a5bda6cf703f7e6cfb6fdc2e6a2
#
_cell.length_a   1.000
_cell.length_b   1.000
_cell.length_c   1.000
_cell.angle_alpha   90.00
_cell.angle_beta   90.00
_cell.angle_gamma   90.00
#
_symmetry.space_group_name_H-M   'P 1'
#
loop_
_entity.id
_entity.type
_entity.pdbx_description
1 polymer ?
#
loop_
_entity_poly.entity_id
_entity_poly.type
_entity_poly.pdbx_seq_one_letter_code
_entity_poly.pdbx_strand_id
1 'polypeptide(L)'
;MSDEHYYDIYVSACGFLNRLRTVEHSDGQSSLVCTFAALRGAKGERAQPTYFDAKIVGDRTKALVEQFRNVINDRTRQVFVSVRLSDLYVKPFVRQKGERKGESGYSLKTRLLVVESLAVDGVFAYRRKDDPTVELAARRALEDSPRQPPAESGSPAPPKQPADAVRPVVPSRAARTGTARA
;
A
#
# COMPACT_ATOMS: atom_id res chain seq x y z
N MET A 1 32.40 -10.40 -12.15
CA MET A 1 31.04 -10.16 -11.61
C MET A 1 31.13 -8.85 -10.88
N SER A 2 30.60 -7.78 -11.48
CA SER A 2 30.61 -6.44 -10.88
C SER A 2 29.61 -6.43 -9.73
N ASP A 3 30.09 -6.26 -8.51
CA ASP A 3 29.25 -5.94 -7.35
C ASP A 3 28.66 -4.54 -7.59
N GLU A 4 27.50 -4.48 -8.26
CA GLU A 4 26.75 -3.24 -8.37
C GLU A 4 26.13 -2.94 -6.99
N HIS A 5 26.78 -2.06 -6.25
CA HIS A 5 26.23 -1.54 -5.00
C HIS A 5 25.07 -0.57 -5.33
N TYR A 6 23.85 -1.01 -5.04
CA TYR A 6 22.66 -0.14 -5.12
C TYR A 6 22.41 0.54 -3.77
N TYR A 7 22.10 1.83 -3.83
CA TYR A 7 21.59 2.55 -2.66
C TYR A 7 20.11 2.24 -2.49
N ASP A 8 19.77 1.39 -1.51
CA ASP A 8 18.39 0.95 -1.28
C ASP A 8 17.88 1.38 0.08
N ILE A 9 16.63 1.81 0.12
CA ILE A 9 15.89 2.02 1.36
C ILE A 9 15.15 0.74 1.68
N TYR A 10 15.44 0.14 2.83
CA TYR A 10 14.72 -1.03 3.34
C TYR A 10 13.84 -0.65 4.52
N VAL A 11 12.58 -1.08 4.46
CA VAL A 11 11.60 -0.87 5.52
C VAL A 11 10.92 -2.18 5.85
N SER A 12 10.84 -2.51 7.15
CA SER A 12 10.01 -3.60 7.64
C SER A 12 8.68 -3.02 8.13
N ALA A 13 7.59 -3.61 7.70
CA ALA A 13 6.25 -3.15 8.05
C ALA A 13 5.29 -4.34 8.20
N CYS A 14 4.20 -4.13 8.95
CA CYS A 14 3.08 -5.05 8.99
C CYS A 14 1.79 -4.34 8.56
N GLY A 15 0.84 -5.11 8.04
CA GLY A 15 -0.41 -4.56 7.53
C GLY A 15 -1.18 -5.54 6.67
N PHE A 16 -2.10 -5.03 5.87
CA PHE A 16 -2.99 -5.85 5.06
C PHE A 16 -2.63 -5.80 3.57
N LEU A 17 -2.64 -6.97 2.91
CA LEU A 17 -2.55 -7.07 1.46
C LEU A 17 -3.96 -7.08 0.85
N ASN A 18 -4.12 -6.28 -0.21
CA ASN A 18 -5.36 -6.17 -0.96
C ASN A 18 -5.09 -5.96 -2.44
N ARG A 19 -6.10 -6.23 -3.29
CA ARG A 19 -6.10 -5.87 -4.71
C ARG A 19 -4.87 -6.38 -5.47
N LEU A 20 -4.58 -7.66 -5.34
CA LEU A 20 -3.53 -8.30 -6.14
C LEU A 20 -3.94 -8.32 -7.61
N ARG A 21 -3.10 -7.74 -8.46
CA ARG A 21 -3.34 -7.63 -9.89
C ARG A 21 -2.06 -7.75 -10.70
N THR A 22 -2.19 -8.22 -11.91
CA THR A 22 -1.12 -8.17 -12.90
C THR A 22 -1.27 -6.89 -13.71
N VAL A 23 -0.19 -6.16 -13.89
CA VAL A 23 -0.12 -4.93 -14.69
C VAL A 23 0.81 -5.19 -15.87
N GLU A 24 0.29 -5.04 -17.07
CA GLU A 24 1.08 -5.09 -18.30
C GLU A 24 1.70 -3.73 -18.56
N HIS A 25 2.96 -3.72 -18.93
CA HIS A 25 3.70 -2.53 -19.30
C HIS A 25 3.78 -2.40 -20.82
N SER A 26 4.06 -1.20 -21.31
CA SER A 26 4.19 -0.91 -22.74
C SER A 26 5.33 -1.66 -23.43
N ASP A 27 6.29 -2.17 -22.68
CA ASP A 27 7.41 -3.00 -23.13
C ASP A 27 7.06 -4.50 -23.25
N GLY A 28 5.81 -4.88 -23.05
CA GLY A 28 5.33 -6.25 -23.06
C GLY A 28 5.65 -7.05 -21.78
N GLN A 29 6.30 -6.44 -20.80
CA GLN A 29 6.55 -7.08 -19.50
C GLN A 29 5.32 -6.96 -18.60
N SER A 30 5.10 -7.97 -17.77
CA SER A 30 4.06 -7.93 -16.75
C SER A 30 4.66 -7.83 -15.35
N SER A 31 3.98 -7.11 -14.47
CA SER A 31 4.37 -6.99 -13.07
C SER A 31 3.20 -7.35 -12.17
N LEU A 32 3.51 -8.13 -11.14
CA LEU A 32 2.55 -8.42 -10.08
C LEU A 32 2.56 -7.27 -9.08
N VAL A 33 1.39 -6.68 -8.83
CA VAL A 33 1.23 -5.48 -7.98
C VAL A 33 0.09 -5.70 -7.02
N CYS A 34 0.25 -5.25 -5.77
CA CYS A 34 -0.81 -5.25 -4.77
C CYS A 34 -0.93 -3.89 -4.09
N THR A 35 -2.04 -3.68 -3.39
CA THR A 35 -2.17 -2.57 -2.44
C THR A 35 -1.80 -3.08 -1.05
N PHE A 36 -0.78 -2.51 -0.45
CA PHE A 36 -0.36 -2.80 0.91
C PHE A 36 -0.78 -1.66 1.84
N ALA A 37 -1.62 -1.97 2.82
CA ALA A 37 -2.06 -1.05 3.86
C ALA A 37 -1.20 -1.25 5.10
N ALA A 38 -0.06 -0.57 5.17
CA ALA A 38 0.83 -0.63 6.32
C ALA A 38 0.19 0.05 7.53
N LEU A 39 0.19 -0.63 8.66
CA LEU A 39 -0.36 -0.09 9.90
C LEU A 39 0.69 0.75 10.63
N ARG A 40 0.27 1.90 11.14
CA ARG A 40 1.06 2.78 12.00
C ARG A 40 0.27 3.16 13.24
N GLY A 41 0.96 3.48 14.32
CA GLY A 41 0.39 3.85 15.62
C GLY A 41 0.80 2.90 16.72
N ALA A 42 0.47 3.23 17.97
CA ALA A 42 0.77 2.41 19.11
C ALA A 42 -0.16 1.18 19.18
N LYS A 43 0.37 0.08 19.74
CA LYS A 43 -0.45 -1.11 20.02
C LYS A 43 -1.50 -0.74 21.08
N GLY A 44 -2.78 -0.94 20.74
CA GLY A 44 -3.92 -0.57 21.60
C GLY A 44 -4.63 0.71 21.18
N GLU A 45 -4.03 1.54 20.34
CA GLU A 45 -4.69 2.65 19.67
C GLU A 45 -5.29 2.21 18.34
N ARG A 46 -6.22 3.04 17.80
CA ARG A 46 -6.77 2.77 16.46
C ARG A 46 -5.67 2.93 15.42
N ALA A 47 -5.14 1.81 14.94
CA ALA A 47 -4.09 1.81 13.93
C ALA A 47 -4.55 2.55 12.67
N GLN A 48 -3.67 3.43 12.17
CA GLN A 48 -3.93 4.19 10.95
C GLN A 48 -3.22 3.54 9.77
N PRO A 49 -3.93 3.21 8.67
CA PRO A 49 -3.30 2.62 7.51
C PRO A 49 -2.61 3.68 6.65
N THR A 50 -1.41 3.36 6.17
CA THR A 50 -0.74 4.06 5.08
C THR A 50 -0.73 3.15 3.87
N TYR A 51 -1.27 3.59 2.73
CA TYR A 51 -1.45 2.76 1.55
C TYR A 51 -0.28 2.90 0.59
N PHE A 52 0.29 1.76 0.21
CA PHE A 52 1.33 1.64 -0.80
C PHE A 52 0.83 0.82 -1.97
N ASP A 53 1.20 1.23 -3.17
CA ASP A 53 1.09 0.44 -4.38
C ASP A 53 2.41 -0.31 -4.55
N ALA A 54 2.42 -1.58 -4.16
CA ALA A 54 3.61 -2.39 -4.01
C ALA A 54 3.80 -3.33 -5.21
N LYS A 55 4.93 -3.19 -5.93
CA LYS A 55 5.38 -4.14 -6.95
C LYS A 55 6.02 -5.33 -6.25
N ILE A 56 5.51 -6.53 -6.49
CA ILE A 56 6.04 -7.75 -5.91
C ILE A 56 7.25 -8.20 -6.73
N VAL A 57 8.38 -8.40 -6.08
CA VAL A 57 9.63 -8.82 -6.71
C VAL A 57 10.16 -10.11 -6.08
N GLY A 58 10.98 -10.84 -6.83
CA GLY A 58 11.49 -12.13 -6.42
C GLY A 58 10.50 -13.28 -6.64
N ASP A 59 10.96 -14.37 -7.22
CA ASP A 59 10.09 -15.45 -7.70
C ASP A 59 9.41 -16.19 -6.54
N ARG A 60 10.12 -16.38 -5.42
CA ARG A 60 9.54 -16.98 -4.21
C ARG A 60 8.40 -16.14 -3.64
N THR A 61 8.58 -14.84 -3.56
CA THR A 61 7.53 -13.92 -3.04
C THR A 61 6.35 -13.84 -3.98
N LYS A 62 6.59 -13.80 -5.30
CA LYS A 62 5.53 -13.86 -6.32
C LYS A 62 4.74 -15.15 -6.21
N ALA A 63 5.41 -16.31 -6.18
CA ALA A 63 4.75 -17.60 -6.07
C ALA A 63 3.90 -17.72 -4.80
N LEU A 64 4.43 -17.28 -3.65
CA LEU A 64 3.69 -17.25 -2.39
C LEU A 64 2.42 -16.39 -2.49
N VAL A 65 2.56 -15.14 -2.95
CA VAL A 65 1.42 -14.21 -3.02
C VAL A 65 0.39 -14.66 -4.05
N GLU A 66 0.82 -15.27 -5.17
CA GLU A 66 -0.07 -15.88 -6.16
C GLU A 66 -0.90 -17.03 -5.59
N GLN A 67 -0.31 -17.86 -4.74
CA GLN A 67 -1.01 -18.96 -4.07
C GLN A 67 -2.21 -18.43 -3.24
N PHE A 68 -2.08 -17.23 -2.65
CA PHE A 68 -3.13 -16.58 -1.87
C PHE A 68 -3.98 -15.56 -2.67
N ARG A 69 -3.86 -15.51 -4.00
CA ARG A 69 -4.54 -14.52 -4.87
C ARG A 69 -6.04 -14.41 -4.61
N ASN A 70 -6.72 -15.53 -4.53
CA ASN A 70 -8.17 -15.55 -4.34
C ASN A 70 -8.58 -14.96 -2.99
N VAL A 71 -7.82 -15.26 -1.94
CA VAL A 71 -8.06 -14.77 -0.57
C VAL A 71 -7.71 -13.29 -0.46
N ILE A 72 -6.61 -12.84 -1.06
CA ILE A 72 -6.20 -11.42 -1.07
C ILE A 72 -7.22 -10.55 -1.79
N ASN A 73 -7.89 -11.09 -2.82
CA ASN A 73 -8.88 -10.36 -3.61
C ASN A 73 -10.32 -10.52 -3.08
N ASP A 74 -10.53 -11.38 -2.10
CA ASP A 74 -11.81 -11.54 -1.42
C ASP A 74 -11.95 -10.42 -0.36
N ARG A 75 -12.92 -9.53 -0.56
CA ARG A 75 -13.20 -8.40 0.33
C ARG A 75 -13.75 -8.80 1.69
N THR A 76 -14.21 -10.03 1.83
CA THR A 76 -14.76 -10.57 3.10
C THR A 76 -13.65 -11.13 3.99
N ARG A 77 -12.43 -11.29 3.47
CA ARG A 77 -11.30 -11.87 4.17
C ARG A 77 -10.18 -10.86 4.41
N GLN A 78 -9.46 -11.04 5.49
CA GLN A 78 -8.35 -10.18 5.87
C GLN A 78 -7.03 -10.94 5.77
N VAL A 79 -6.15 -10.48 4.90
CA VAL A 79 -4.80 -11.04 4.76
C VAL A 79 -3.81 -10.09 5.41
N PHE A 80 -3.40 -10.43 6.63
CA PHE A 80 -2.41 -9.69 7.40
C PHE A 80 -1.01 -10.24 7.13
N VAL A 81 -0.05 -9.36 6.88
CA VAL A 81 1.33 -9.74 6.55
C VAL A 81 2.35 -8.92 7.31
N SER A 82 3.50 -9.55 7.58
CA SER A 82 4.74 -8.86 7.91
C SER A 82 5.68 -8.96 6.72
N VAL A 83 6.17 -7.83 6.24
CA VAL A 83 6.89 -7.72 4.97
C VAL A 83 8.15 -6.89 5.09
N ARG A 84 9.10 -7.13 4.16
CA ARG A 84 10.22 -6.25 3.89
C ARG A 84 10.00 -5.57 2.55
N LEU A 85 10.09 -4.25 2.57
CA LEU A 85 9.90 -3.36 1.42
C LEU A 85 11.21 -2.69 1.06
N SER A 86 11.32 -2.25 -0.20
CA SER A 86 12.39 -1.34 -0.66
C SER A 86 11.84 -0.26 -1.58
N ASP A 87 12.69 0.69 -1.96
CA ASP A 87 12.38 1.74 -2.94
C ASP A 87 11.09 2.50 -2.65
N LEU A 88 11.00 3.09 -1.46
CA LEU A 88 9.85 3.91 -1.11
C LEU A 88 9.95 5.28 -1.80
N TYR A 89 8.99 5.57 -2.68
CA TYR A 89 8.92 6.87 -3.35
C TYR A 89 7.48 7.32 -3.61
N VAL A 90 7.34 8.63 -3.80
CA VAL A 90 6.06 9.27 -4.14
C VAL A 90 5.99 9.46 -5.64
N LYS A 91 4.90 9.01 -6.27
CA LYS A 91 4.64 9.22 -7.69
C LYS A 91 3.38 10.09 -7.86
N PRO A 92 3.49 11.25 -8.50
CA PRO A 92 2.31 12.04 -8.85
C PRO A 92 1.51 11.34 -9.95
N PHE A 93 0.20 11.52 -9.93
CA PHE A 93 -0.71 11.05 -10.99
C PHE A 93 -1.88 12.00 -11.15
N VAL A 94 -2.51 11.97 -12.33
CA VAL A 94 -3.76 12.68 -12.60
C VAL A 94 -4.90 11.66 -12.63
N ARG A 95 -5.99 11.94 -11.91
CA ARG A 95 -7.15 11.05 -11.86
C ARG A 95 -7.84 11.01 -13.22
N GLN A 96 -7.98 9.80 -13.78
CA GLN A 96 -8.56 9.60 -15.12
C GLN A 96 -10.08 9.38 -15.07
N LYS A 97 -10.64 8.99 -13.90
CA LYS A 97 -12.05 8.58 -13.76
C LYS A 97 -12.65 9.10 -12.44
N GLY A 98 -13.99 9.14 -12.39
CA GLY A 98 -14.78 9.55 -11.23
C GLY A 98 -14.99 11.05 -11.16
N GLU A 99 -15.69 11.51 -10.11
CA GLU A 99 -16.04 12.91 -9.86
C GLU A 99 -14.83 13.85 -9.79
N ARG A 100 -13.68 13.31 -9.41
CA ARG A 100 -12.41 14.03 -9.28
C ARG A 100 -11.48 13.84 -10.47
N LYS A 101 -12.04 13.61 -11.68
CA LYS A 101 -11.27 13.50 -12.92
C LYS A 101 -10.52 14.80 -13.18
N GLY A 102 -9.25 14.71 -13.52
CA GLY A 102 -8.37 15.86 -13.78
C GLY A 102 -7.63 16.38 -12.54
N GLU A 103 -8.01 15.99 -11.33
CA GLU A 103 -7.27 16.36 -10.12
C GLU A 103 -5.94 15.58 -10.03
N SER A 104 -4.91 16.31 -9.59
CA SER A 104 -3.62 15.70 -9.26
C SER A 104 -3.69 14.97 -7.92
N GLY A 105 -3.03 13.83 -7.84
CA GLY A 105 -2.89 13.04 -6.61
C GLY A 105 -1.49 12.48 -6.49
N TYR A 106 -1.21 11.87 -5.34
CA TYR A 106 0.07 11.21 -5.07
C TYR A 106 -0.18 9.76 -4.71
N SER A 107 0.68 8.87 -5.20
CA SER A 107 0.68 7.45 -4.85
C SER A 107 2.04 7.11 -4.25
N LEU A 108 2.02 6.45 -3.10
CA LEU A 108 3.20 5.88 -2.49
C LEU A 108 3.51 4.56 -3.20
N LYS A 109 4.70 4.45 -3.75
CA LYS A 109 5.19 3.27 -4.46
C LYS A 109 6.28 2.59 -3.66
N THR A 110 6.34 1.26 -3.78
CA THR A 110 7.38 0.45 -3.14
C THR A 110 7.56 -0.86 -3.88
N ARG A 111 8.67 -1.55 -3.60
CA ARG A 111 8.86 -2.96 -3.95
C ARG A 111 8.64 -3.83 -2.72
N LEU A 112 7.82 -4.86 -2.84
CA LEU A 112 7.66 -5.89 -1.84
C LEU A 112 8.68 -6.99 -2.13
N LEU A 113 9.71 -7.06 -1.30
CA LEU A 113 10.83 -8.00 -1.47
C LEU A 113 10.52 -9.36 -0.86
N VAL A 114 10.02 -9.34 0.38
CA VAL A 114 9.88 -10.55 1.18
C VAL A 114 8.61 -10.47 2.00
N VAL A 115 7.86 -11.57 2.04
CA VAL A 115 6.84 -11.83 3.06
C VAL A 115 7.47 -12.67 4.16
N GLU A 116 7.58 -12.10 5.36
CA GLU A 116 8.12 -12.80 6.54
C GLU A 116 7.06 -13.69 7.20
N SER A 117 5.82 -13.22 7.25
CA SER A 117 4.67 -14.00 7.71
C SER A 117 3.39 -13.54 7.01
N LEU A 118 2.43 -14.46 6.88
CA LEU A 118 1.11 -14.21 6.35
C LEU A 118 0.07 -14.90 7.23
N ALA A 119 -0.94 -14.17 7.63
CA ALA A 119 -2.10 -14.68 8.36
C ALA A 119 -3.39 -14.33 7.60
N VAL A 120 -4.32 -15.27 7.58
CA VAL A 120 -5.65 -15.09 6.99
C VAL A 120 -6.66 -15.15 8.12
N ASP A 121 -7.44 -14.08 8.28
CA ASP A 121 -8.44 -13.94 9.34
C ASP A 121 -7.88 -14.24 10.74
N GLY A 122 -6.63 -13.81 11.00
CA GLY A 122 -5.94 -14.01 12.26
C GLY A 122 -5.21 -15.35 12.41
N VAL A 123 -5.38 -16.29 11.50
CA VAL A 123 -4.68 -17.59 11.51
C VAL A 123 -3.43 -17.51 10.64
N PHE A 124 -2.27 -17.88 11.20
CA PHE A 124 -1.04 -17.92 10.44
C PHE A 124 -1.09 -18.99 9.37
N ALA A 125 -0.93 -18.59 8.13
CA ALA A 125 -0.90 -19.47 6.96
C ALA A 125 0.53 -19.66 6.42
N TYR A 126 1.45 -18.73 6.70
CA TYR A 126 2.84 -18.80 6.27
C TYR A 126 3.75 -18.06 7.24
N ARG A 127 4.94 -18.66 7.51
CA ARG A 127 6.07 -18.03 8.20
C ARG A 127 7.35 -18.43 7.51
N ARG A 128 8.19 -17.48 7.19
CA ARG A 128 9.42 -17.71 6.45
C ARG A 128 10.43 -18.62 7.16
N LYS A 129 10.42 -18.62 8.50
CA LYS A 129 11.35 -19.41 9.34
C LYS A 129 10.81 -20.78 9.70
N ASP A 130 9.58 -21.08 9.34
CA ASP A 130 8.92 -22.30 9.75
C ASP A 130 8.98 -23.35 8.65
N ASP A 131 9.01 -24.60 9.08
CA ASP A 131 9.08 -25.86 8.38
C ASP A 131 7.93 -26.04 7.34
N PRO A 132 8.13 -26.80 6.25
CA PRO A 132 7.11 -27.10 5.24
C PRO A 132 5.80 -27.70 5.77
N THR A 133 5.77 -28.20 6.98
CA THR A 133 4.55 -28.67 7.67
C THR A 133 3.52 -27.58 7.91
N VAL A 134 3.93 -26.31 8.05
CA VAL A 134 3.02 -25.16 8.24
C VAL A 134 2.28 -24.83 6.96
N GLU A 135 2.87 -25.06 5.80
CA GLU A 135 2.24 -24.87 4.51
C GLU A 135 1.03 -25.82 4.31
N LEU A 136 1.11 -27.03 4.83
CA LEU A 136 0.03 -28.01 4.78
C LEU A 136 -1.13 -27.66 5.73
N ALA A 137 -0.81 -27.16 6.93
CA ALA A 137 -1.81 -26.66 7.89
C ALA A 137 -2.53 -25.41 7.37
N ALA A 138 -1.80 -24.53 6.64
CA ALA A 138 -2.34 -23.34 6.01
C ALA A 138 -3.37 -23.67 4.91
N ARG A 139 -3.10 -24.66 4.08
CA ARG A 139 -4.05 -25.16 3.08
C ARG A 139 -5.34 -25.64 3.72
N ARG A 140 -5.25 -26.41 4.80
CA ARG A 140 -6.43 -26.88 5.53
C ARG A 140 -7.23 -25.75 6.17
N ALA A 141 -6.56 -24.76 6.77
CA ALA A 141 -7.24 -23.59 7.35
C ALA A 141 -7.95 -22.71 6.31
N LEU A 142 -7.45 -22.67 5.05
CA LEU A 142 -8.10 -21.99 3.94
C LEU A 142 -9.36 -22.74 3.44
N GLU A 143 -9.36 -24.06 3.56
CA GLU A 143 -10.48 -24.92 3.15
C GLU A 143 -11.59 -24.97 4.22
N ASP A 144 -11.21 -24.99 5.51
CA ASP A 144 -12.12 -25.18 6.65
C ASP A 144 -12.65 -23.90 7.30
N SER A 145 -12.18 -22.70 6.89
CA SER A 145 -12.65 -21.45 7.50
C SER A 145 -14.09 -21.12 7.12
N PRO A 146 -15.03 -21.12 8.06
CA PRO A 146 -16.41 -20.72 7.79
C PRO A 146 -16.43 -19.27 7.31
N ARG A 147 -17.10 -19.01 6.18
CA ARG A 147 -17.36 -17.67 5.67
C ARG A 147 -18.10 -16.89 6.76
N GLN A 148 -17.42 -15.94 7.40
CA GLN A 148 -18.12 -14.96 8.23
C GLN A 148 -19.00 -14.11 7.32
N PRO A 149 -20.27 -13.88 7.70
CA PRO A 149 -21.12 -12.94 6.97
C PRO A 149 -20.45 -11.56 6.93
N PRO A 150 -20.64 -10.80 5.86
CA PRO A 150 -20.02 -9.49 5.71
C PRO A 150 -20.47 -8.62 6.91
N ALA A 151 -19.50 -8.20 7.73
CA ALA A 151 -19.75 -7.13 8.67
C ALA A 151 -20.19 -5.92 7.84
N GLU A 152 -21.36 -5.35 8.17
CA GLU A 152 -21.90 -4.16 7.53
C GLU A 152 -20.80 -3.12 7.46
N SER A 153 -20.34 -2.88 6.24
CA SER A 153 -19.30 -1.91 5.95
C SER A 153 -19.91 -0.53 6.02
N GLY A 154 -20.00 0.01 7.23
CA GLY A 154 -19.95 1.45 7.39
C GLY A 154 -18.62 1.92 6.86
N SER A 155 -18.58 2.27 5.58
CA SER A 155 -17.43 2.95 4.98
C SER A 155 -17.22 4.24 5.77
N PRO A 156 -16.12 4.41 6.50
CA PRO A 156 -15.84 5.72 7.08
C PRO A 156 -15.66 6.68 5.92
N ALA A 157 -16.55 7.67 5.82
CA ALA A 157 -16.36 8.80 4.94
C ALA A 157 -14.96 9.39 5.19
N PRO A 158 -14.25 9.83 4.14
CA PRO A 158 -12.95 10.46 4.33
C PRO A 158 -13.10 11.62 5.31
N PRO A 159 -12.17 11.79 6.26
CA PRO A 159 -12.26 12.88 7.21
C PRO A 159 -12.37 14.19 6.46
N LYS A 160 -13.43 14.97 6.74
CA LYS A 160 -13.55 16.36 6.31
C LYS A 160 -12.32 17.09 6.85
N GLN A 161 -11.48 17.57 5.97
CA GLN A 161 -10.41 18.49 6.35
C GLN A 161 -11.05 19.71 7.01
N PRO A 162 -10.56 20.17 8.16
CA PRO A 162 -11.00 21.44 8.71
C PRO A 162 -10.65 22.54 7.72
N ALA A 163 -11.65 23.30 7.33
CA ALA A 163 -11.53 24.52 6.54
C ALA A 163 -11.03 25.63 7.46
N ASP A 164 -9.75 25.61 7.79
CA ASP A 164 -9.03 26.75 8.36
C ASP A 164 -7.53 26.47 8.24
N ALA A 165 -7.00 26.61 7.04
CA ALA A 165 -5.58 26.82 6.82
C ALA A 165 -5.41 28.24 6.34
N VAL A 166 -4.95 29.06 7.27
CA VAL A 166 -4.43 30.41 7.17
C VAL A 166 -3.86 30.70 5.78
N ARG A 167 -4.54 31.60 5.05
CA ARG A 167 -4.01 32.21 3.81
C ARG A 167 -2.75 32.98 4.17
N PRO A 168 -1.62 32.78 3.51
CA PRO A 168 -0.48 33.68 3.68
C PRO A 168 -0.87 35.05 3.14
N VAL A 169 -0.82 36.05 4.01
CA VAL A 169 -0.97 37.47 3.66
C VAL A 169 0.27 37.85 2.86
N VAL A 170 0.08 38.08 1.57
CA VAL A 170 1.09 38.71 0.69
C VAL A 170 1.09 40.19 1.01
N PRO A 171 2.17 40.83 1.45
CA PRO A 171 2.22 42.26 1.65
C PRO A 171 2.13 42.97 0.30
N SER A 172 1.09 43.79 0.14
CA SER A 172 0.88 44.68 -0.99
C SER A 172 2.03 45.69 -1.05
N ARG A 173 2.78 45.65 -2.13
CA ARG A 173 3.84 46.62 -2.45
C ARG A 173 3.19 47.96 -2.81
N ALA A 174 3.30 48.91 -1.92
CA ALA A 174 2.87 50.28 -2.11
C ALA A 174 3.53 50.88 -3.36
N ALA A 175 2.69 51.42 -4.24
CA ALA A 175 3.11 52.21 -5.39
C ALA A 175 3.81 53.53 -4.92
N ARG A 176 5.05 53.69 -5.28
CA ARG A 176 5.73 55.00 -5.19
C ARG A 176 5.37 55.81 -6.45
N THR A 177 4.51 56.79 -6.26
CA THR A 177 4.34 57.90 -7.20
C THR A 177 5.59 58.78 -7.14
N GLY A 178 6.40 58.74 -8.19
CA GLY A 178 7.46 59.70 -8.41
C GLY A 178 6.95 60.89 -9.19
N THR A 179 6.90 62.04 -8.53
CA THR A 179 6.60 63.30 -9.14
C THR A 179 7.84 63.81 -9.88
N ALA A 180 7.72 64.04 -11.18
CA ALA A 180 8.68 64.79 -11.97
C ALA A 180 8.56 66.29 -11.72
N ARG A 181 9.63 66.98 -11.58
CA ARG A 181 9.70 68.43 -11.77
C ARG A 181 11.06 68.88 -12.27
N ALA A 182 11.01 69.62 -13.38
CA ALA A 182 11.92 70.56 -14.00
C ALA A 182 13.25 70.02 -14.58
#